data_b6581ccae247ec2cc61d5dfe936c1752
#
_entry.id   b6581ccae247ec2cc61d5dfe936c1752
#
_cell.length_a   1.000
_cell.length_b   1.000
_cell.length_c   1.000
_cell.angle_alpha   90.00
_cell.angle_beta   90.00
_cell.angle_gamma   90.00
#
_symmetry.space_group_name_H-M   'P 1'
#
loop_
_entity.id
_entity.type
_entity.pdbx_description
1 polymer ?
#
loop_
_entity_poly.entity_id
_entity_poly.type
_entity_poly.pdbx_seq_one_letter_code
_entity_poly.pdbx_strand_id
1 'polypeptide(L)'
;MGRSHRAAPGKAKLLEAIETTREVLGVPADYRIGIVPASDTGAFEMAMWSLLGERPAEMVAWESFGAGWVTDVVKQLKIEAQVHTAEYGEIVDMATLNYDNDVCFTWNGTTSGVRMANGDAIPADRAGLTLCDATSAAFAM
;
A
#
# COMPACT_ATOMS: atom_id res chain seq x y z
N MET A 1 -25.39 20.65 -3.02
CA MET A 1 -23.95 20.51 -3.23
C MET A 1 -23.70 20.61 -4.72
N GLY A 2 -22.64 21.11 -5.22
CA GLY A 2 -22.36 21.33 -6.65
C GLY A 2 -21.19 22.30 -6.82
N ARG A 3 -20.31 22.35 -5.82
CA ARG A 3 -19.13 23.20 -5.89
C ARG A 3 -17.95 22.43 -6.45
N SER A 4 -17.24 23.02 -7.39
CA SER A 4 -16.00 22.47 -7.93
C SER A 4 -14.95 22.30 -6.83
N HIS A 5 -14.22 21.19 -6.84
CA HIS A 5 -13.03 20.99 -6.01
C HIS A 5 -11.94 22.06 -6.27
N ARG A 6 -12.00 22.76 -7.41
CA ARG A 6 -11.09 23.86 -7.77
C ARG A 6 -11.49 25.20 -7.12
N ALA A 7 -12.72 25.33 -6.63
CA ALA A 7 -13.15 26.52 -5.92
C ALA A 7 -12.44 26.61 -4.56
N ALA A 8 -12.25 27.84 -4.04
CA ALA A 8 -11.55 28.05 -2.77
C ALA A 8 -12.09 27.22 -1.59
N PRO A 9 -13.42 27.10 -1.39
CA PRO A 9 -13.94 26.22 -0.35
C PRO A 9 -13.66 24.74 -0.57
N GLY A 10 -13.62 24.28 -1.85
CA GLY A 10 -13.27 22.90 -2.19
C GLY A 10 -11.81 22.59 -1.88
N LYS A 11 -10.90 23.48 -2.31
CA LYS A 11 -9.47 23.35 -2.00
C LYS A 11 -9.21 23.37 -0.49
N ALA A 12 -9.89 24.24 0.26
CA ALA A 12 -9.75 24.31 1.70
C ALA A 12 -10.15 22.97 2.38
N LYS A 13 -11.22 22.33 1.94
CA LYS A 13 -11.65 21.04 2.46
C LYS A 13 -10.70 19.90 2.11
N LEU A 14 -10.12 19.90 0.92
CA LEU A 14 -9.11 18.92 0.55
C LEU A 14 -7.83 19.08 1.38
N LEU A 15 -7.40 20.31 1.59
CA LEU A 15 -6.25 20.61 2.45
C LEU A 15 -6.52 20.18 3.90
N GLU A 16 -7.68 20.50 4.44
CA GLU A 16 -8.10 20.07 5.79
C GLU A 16 -8.04 18.54 5.92
N ALA A 17 -8.51 17.79 4.92
CA ALA A 17 -8.43 16.35 4.92
C ALA A 17 -6.97 15.84 4.94
N ILE A 18 -6.08 16.43 4.15
CA ILE A 18 -4.66 16.07 4.11
C ILE A 18 -3.99 16.35 5.46
N GLU A 19 -4.20 17.53 6.03
CA GLU A 19 -3.56 17.92 7.29
C GLU A 19 -4.11 17.10 8.47
N THR A 20 -5.42 16.83 8.50
CA THR A 20 -6.01 15.95 9.53
C THR A 20 -5.49 14.53 9.41
N THR A 21 -5.34 14.00 8.19
CA THR A 21 -4.73 12.70 7.96
C THR A 21 -3.29 12.66 8.48
N ARG A 22 -2.50 13.70 8.22
CA ARG A 22 -1.13 13.84 8.72
C ARG A 22 -1.09 13.80 10.24
N GLU A 23 -1.95 14.58 10.88
CA GLU A 23 -2.02 14.68 12.34
C GLU A 23 -2.43 13.35 12.97
N VAL A 24 -3.52 12.74 12.49
CA VAL A 24 -4.08 11.52 13.07
C VAL A 24 -3.14 10.33 12.92
N LEU A 25 -2.49 10.20 11.76
CA LEU A 25 -1.56 9.10 11.50
C LEU A 25 -0.12 9.41 11.92
N GLY A 26 0.17 10.59 12.43
CA GLY A 26 1.53 10.99 12.82
C GLY A 26 2.52 11.01 11.65
N VAL A 27 2.05 11.33 10.42
CA VAL A 27 2.89 11.29 9.22
C VAL A 27 3.93 12.42 9.28
N PRO A 28 5.24 12.13 9.15
CA PRO A 28 6.28 13.15 9.18
C PRO A 28 6.10 14.24 8.13
N ALA A 29 6.60 15.44 8.39
CA ALA A 29 6.36 16.62 7.54
C ALA A 29 6.96 16.52 6.14
N ASP A 30 8.02 15.73 5.98
CA ASP A 30 8.71 15.46 4.70
C ASP A 30 8.00 14.41 3.83
N TYR A 31 7.01 13.70 4.39
CA TYR A 31 6.18 12.76 3.63
C TYR A 31 5.06 13.47 2.88
N ARG A 32 4.73 12.95 1.71
CA ARG A 32 3.62 13.47 0.89
C ARG A 32 2.36 12.67 1.13
N ILE A 33 1.23 13.38 1.23
CA ILE A 33 -0.11 12.82 1.28
C ILE A 33 -0.84 13.30 0.04
N GLY A 34 -1.41 12.37 -0.73
CA GLY A 34 -2.17 12.66 -1.93
C GLY A 34 -3.57 12.08 -1.85
N ILE A 35 -4.56 12.84 -2.33
CA ILE A 35 -5.91 12.33 -2.56
C ILE A 35 -6.02 12.03 -4.05
N VAL A 36 -6.33 10.77 -4.38
CA VAL A 36 -6.47 10.30 -5.75
C VAL A 36 -7.92 9.89 -6.02
N PRO A 37 -8.36 9.89 -7.30
CA PRO A 37 -9.70 9.44 -7.65
C PRO A 37 -9.87 7.93 -7.53
N ALA A 38 -11.11 7.47 -7.58
CA ALA A 38 -11.60 6.10 -7.46
C ALA A 38 -11.57 5.60 -5.99
N SER A 39 -11.09 4.39 -5.76
CA SER A 39 -11.08 3.73 -4.46
C SER A 39 -9.64 3.49 -3.99
N ASP A 40 -9.48 2.79 -2.88
CA ASP A 40 -8.22 2.19 -2.44
C ASP A 40 -7.59 1.33 -3.53
N THR A 41 -8.37 0.52 -4.24
CA THR A 41 -7.92 -0.22 -5.41
C THR A 41 -7.26 0.70 -6.44
N GLY A 42 -7.93 1.78 -6.83
CA GLY A 42 -7.36 2.75 -7.77
C GLY A 42 -6.11 3.45 -7.23
N ALA A 43 -6.03 3.69 -5.92
CA ALA A 43 -4.85 4.29 -5.30
C ALA A 43 -3.65 3.33 -5.32
N PHE A 44 -3.86 2.07 -4.95
CA PHE A 44 -2.79 1.08 -4.90
C PHE A 44 -2.34 0.65 -6.32
N GLU A 45 -3.28 0.45 -7.25
CA GLU A 45 -2.97 0.26 -8.67
C GLU A 45 -2.16 1.43 -9.23
N MET A 46 -2.56 2.68 -8.97
CA MET A 46 -1.80 3.86 -9.42
C MET A 46 -0.35 3.81 -8.90
N ALA A 47 -0.14 3.42 -7.65
CA ALA A 47 1.20 3.26 -7.09
C ALA A 47 1.98 2.15 -7.82
N MET A 48 1.40 0.96 -7.99
CA MET A 48 2.04 -0.16 -8.69
C MET A 48 2.38 0.19 -10.14
N TRP A 49 1.43 0.75 -10.91
CA TRP A 49 1.64 1.13 -12.31
C TRP A 49 2.66 2.25 -12.52
N SER A 50 2.86 3.10 -11.49
CA SER A 50 3.78 4.24 -11.60
C SER A 50 5.17 3.96 -11.06
N LEU A 51 5.32 3.02 -10.14
CA LEU A 51 6.54 2.86 -9.36
C LEU A 51 7.27 1.55 -9.61
N LEU A 52 6.54 0.48 -10.02
CA LEU A 52 7.14 -0.83 -10.28
C LEU A 52 7.69 -0.94 -11.70
N GLY A 53 8.62 -1.89 -11.89
CA GLY A 53 9.12 -2.31 -13.20
C GLY A 53 10.59 -2.03 -13.44
N GLU A 54 11.26 -1.26 -12.59
CA GLU A 54 12.71 -1.09 -12.64
C GLU A 54 13.43 -2.30 -12.02
N ARG A 55 12.80 -2.92 -11.02
CA ARG A 55 13.29 -4.08 -10.30
C ARG A 55 12.29 -5.22 -10.37
N PRO A 56 12.71 -6.48 -10.12
CA PRO A 56 11.79 -7.56 -9.81
C PRO A 56 10.96 -7.21 -8.57
N ALA A 57 9.81 -7.87 -8.43
CA ALA A 57 8.93 -7.64 -7.29
C ALA A 57 8.83 -8.87 -6.36
N GLU A 58 8.76 -8.61 -5.06
CA GLU A 58 8.34 -9.57 -4.03
C GLU A 58 6.87 -9.31 -3.74
N MET A 59 5.99 -10.15 -4.21
CA MET A 59 4.55 -10.02 -4.04
C MET A 59 4.07 -10.90 -2.90
N VAL A 60 3.51 -10.29 -1.86
CA VAL A 60 3.12 -11.01 -0.64
C VAL A 60 1.61 -11.00 -0.47
N ALA A 61 1.02 -12.19 -0.33
CA ALA A 61 -0.42 -12.36 -0.17
C ALA A 61 -0.78 -13.40 0.89
N TRP A 62 -1.67 -13.03 1.80
CA TRP A 62 -2.28 -13.90 2.82
C TRP A 62 -3.81 -13.82 2.86
N GLU A 63 -4.39 -13.21 1.82
CA GLU A 63 -5.85 -13.14 1.64
C GLU A 63 -6.20 -12.60 0.24
N SER A 64 -7.50 -12.44 -0.05
CA SER A 64 -8.00 -12.16 -1.40
C SER A 64 -7.54 -10.83 -2.00
N PHE A 65 -7.38 -9.77 -1.20
CA PHE A 65 -6.93 -8.46 -1.72
C PHE A 65 -5.46 -8.54 -2.15
N GLY A 66 -4.58 -9.09 -1.31
CA GLY A 66 -3.19 -9.32 -1.68
C GLY A 66 -3.06 -10.23 -2.92
N ALA A 67 -3.90 -11.25 -3.06
CA ALA A 67 -3.94 -12.09 -4.26
C ALA A 67 -4.39 -11.31 -5.52
N GLY A 68 -5.22 -10.30 -5.37
CA GLY A 68 -5.57 -9.36 -6.43
C GLY A 68 -4.34 -8.58 -6.92
N TRP A 69 -3.58 -8.01 -5.99
CA TRP A 69 -2.33 -7.28 -6.31
C TRP A 69 -1.28 -8.17 -7.00
N VAL A 70 -1.15 -9.43 -6.58
CA VAL A 70 -0.31 -10.42 -7.28
C VAL A 70 -0.77 -10.58 -8.73
N THR A 71 -2.08 -10.70 -8.96
CA THR A 71 -2.63 -10.84 -10.30
C THR A 71 -2.31 -9.65 -11.18
N ASP A 72 -2.42 -8.44 -10.63
CA ASP A 72 -2.12 -7.20 -11.36
C ASP A 72 -0.65 -7.11 -11.75
N VAL A 73 0.26 -7.36 -10.84
CA VAL A 73 1.69 -7.29 -11.12
C VAL A 73 2.12 -8.36 -12.14
N VAL A 74 1.71 -9.61 -11.91
CA VAL A 74 2.17 -10.74 -12.73
C VAL A 74 1.47 -10.79 -14.10
N LYS A 75 0.14 -10.58 -14.13
CA LYS A 75 -0.65 -10.77 -15.37
C LYS A 75 -0.86 -9.50 -16.17
N GLN A 76 -1.06 -8.36 -15.50
CA GLN A 76 -1.35 -7.09 -16.18
C GLN A 76 -0.08 -6.32 -16.48
N LEU A 77 0.76 -6.06 -15.46
CA LEU A 77 2.03 -5.36 -15.64
C LEU A 77 3.12 -6.24 -16.25
N LYS A 78 3.01 -7.57 -16.07
CA LYS A 78 3.99 -8.56 -16.56
C LYS A 78 5.40 -8.32 -16.03
N ILE A 79 5.47 -7.89 -14.78
CA ILE A 79 6.73 -7.68 -14.06
C ILE A 79 7.19 -9.04 -13.53
N GLU A 80 8.49 -9.30 -13.58
CA GLU A 80 9.09 -10.46 -12.93
C GLU A 80 8.85 -10.37 -11.41
N ALA A 81 8.24 -11.39 -10.83
CA ALA A 81 7.87 -11.38 -9.42
C ALA A 81 8.07 -12.74 -8.76
N GLN A 82 8.60 -12.73 -7.54
CA GLN A 82 8.47 -13.84 -6.59
C GLN A 82 7.19 -13.66 -5.81
N VAL A 83 6.40 -14.73 -5.71
CA VAL A 83 5.11 -14.71 -5.04
C VAL A 83 5.20 -15.50 -3.75
N HIS A 84 4.95 -14.85 -2.63
CA HIS A 84 4.94 -15.42 -1.29
C HIS A 84 3.52 -15.47 -0.77
N THR A 85 3.03 -16.64 -0.44
CA THR A 85 1.66 -16.83 0.06
C THR A 85 1.69 -17.52 1.41
N ALA A 86 0.70 -17.21 2.24
CA ALA A 86 0.41 -17.94 3.46
C ALA A 86 -1.01 -18.54 3.39
N GLU A 87 -1.26 -19.55 4.21
CA GLU A 87 -2.59 -20.10 4.37
C GLU A 87 -3.53 -19.10 5.03
N TYR A 88 -4.85 -19.30 4.85
CA TYR A 88 -5.84 -18.41 5.45
C TYR A 88 -5.74 -18.43 6.99
N GLY A 89 -5.51 -17.27 7.57
CA GLY A 89 -5.27 -17.12 9.02
C GLY A 89 -3.79 -17.08 9.42
N GLU A 90 -2.89 -17.18 8.44
CA GLU A 90 -1.44 -17.07 8.64
C GLU A 90 -0.87 -15.87 7.87
N ILE A 91 0.36 -15.49 8.16
CA ILE A 91 1.09 -14.43 7.47
C ILE A 91 2.47 -14.92 7.04
N VAL A 92 2.97 -14.37 5.95
CA VAL A 92 4.33 -14.64 5.45
C VAL A 92 5.35 -14.02 6.41
N ASP A 93 6.45 -14.72 6.65
CA ASP A 93 7.59 -14.14 7.37
C ASP A 93 8.29 -13.10 6.48
N MET A 94 8.03 -11.84 6.76
CA MET A 94 8.57 -10.69 6.03
C MET A 94 10.10 -10.60 6.08
N ALA A 95 10.76 -11.21 7.08
CA ALA A 95 12.22 -11.22 7.16
C ALA A 95 12.89 -12.11 6.12
N THR A 96 12.13 -12.97 5.44
CA THR A 96 12.65 -13.86 4.39
C THR A 96 12.68 -13.24 3.00
N LEU A 97 12.11 -12.06 2.81
CA LEU A 97 12.02 -11.39 1.51
C LEU A 97 13.33 -10.76 1.08
N ASN A 98 13.52 -10.64 -0.23
CA ASN A 98 14.63 -9.88 -0.79
C ASN A 98 14.25 -8.39 -0.94
N TYR A 99 14.71 -7.56 -0.05
CA TYR A 99 14.44 -6.12 -0.05
C TYR A 99 15.30 -5.29 -1.02
N ASP A 100 16.15 -5.93 -1.82
CA ASP A 100 16.74 -5.30 -3.01
C ASP A 100 15.73 -5.22 -4.16
N ASN A 101 14.69 -6.06 -4.12
CA ASN A 101 13.52 -6.01 -4.98
C ASN A 101 12.43 -5.07 -4.41
N ASP A 102 11.46 -4.71 -5.25
CA ASP A 102 10.30 -3.94 -4.82
C ASP A 102 9.31 -4.86 -4.10
N VAL A 103 8.95 -4.56 -2.86
CA VAL A 103 8.06 -5.38 -2.03
C VAL A 103 6.65 -4.81 -2.01
N CYS A 104 5.64 -5.62 -2.34
CA CYS A 104 4.23 -5.25 -2.29
C CYS A 104 3.45 -6.20 -1.37
N PHE A 105 2.70 -5.66 -0.40
CA PHE A 105 1.92 -6.43 0.55
C PHE A 105 0.72 -5.65 1.11
N THR A 106 -0.21 -6.36 1.75
CA THR A 106 -1.27 -5.77 2.57
C THR A 106 -0.85 -5.77 4.04
N TRP A 107 -1.13 -4.69 4.80
CA TRP A 107 -0.79 -4.64 6.23
C TRP A 107 -1.52 -5.70 7.04
N ASN A 108 -2.75 -5.96 6.68
CA ASN A 108 -3.60 -6.94 7.35
C ASN A 108 -4.48 -7.68 6.34
N GLY A 109 -4.96 -8.85 6.74
CA GLY A 109 -6.01 -9.57 6.04
C GLY A 109 -7.39 -9.14 6.54
N THR A 110 -8.09 -8.32 5.76
CA THR A 110 -9.40 -7.76 6.16
C THR A 110 -10.42 -8.84 6.55
N THR A 111 -10.40 -9.97 5.86
CA THR A 111 -11.35 -11.07 6.08
C THR A 111 -10.82 -12.16 7.00
N SER A 112 -9.51 -12.32 7.09
CA SER A 112 -8.85 -13.37 7.89
C SER A 112 -8.49 -12.92 9.30
N GLY A 113 -8.41 -11.60 9.55
CA GLY A 113 -8.05 -11.04 10.85
C GLY A 113 -6.55 -11.06 11.16
N VAL A 114 -5.72 -11.58 10.27
CA VAL A 114 -4.26 -11.53 10.44
C VAL A 114 -3.72 -10.12 10.20
N ARG A 115 -2.59 -9.80 10.79
CA ARG A 115 -1.92 -8.52 10.55
C ARG A 115 -0.42 -8.61 10.80
N MET A 116 0.31 -7.68 10.21
CA MET A 116 1.69 -7.40 10.61
C MET A 116 1.74 -7.00 12.07
N ALA A 117 2.70 -7.51 12.82
CA ALA A 117 2.91 -7.11 14.21
C ALA A 117 3.44 -5.65 14.28
N ASN A 118 4.39 -5.34 13.43
CA ASN A 118 5.02 -4.03 13.26
C ASN A 118 5.81 -4.01 11.94
N GLY A 119 6.57 -2.95 11.68
CA GLY A 119 7.43 -2.81 10.51
C GLY A 119 8.90 -3.23 10.70
N ASP A 120 9.25 -3.84 11.82
CA ASP A 120 10.66 -4.09 12.19
C ASP A 120 11.38 -5.05 11.25
N ALA A 121 10.64 -5.93 10.56
CA ALA A 121 11.18 -6.84 9.55
C ALA A 121 11.56 -6.14 8.23
N ILE A 122 11.17 -4.87 8.03
CA ILE A 122 11.44 -4.11 6.82
C ILE A 122 12.75 -3.32 7.01
N PRO A 123 13.86 -3.66 6.32
CA PRO A 123 15.13 -2.97 6.50
C PRO A 123 15.05 -1.49 6.14
N ALA A 124 15.67 -0.64 6.94
CA ALA A 124 15.68 0.80 6.67
C ALA A 124 16.58 1.19 5.49
N ASP A 125 17.62 0.40 5.24
CA ASP A 125 18.64 0.60 4.19
C ASP A 125 18.37 -0.20 2.91
N ARG A 126 17.15 -0.70 2.73
CA ARG A 126 16.74 -1.46 1.54
C ARG A 126 16.91 -0.66 0.25
N ALA A 127 17.26 -1.33 -0.84
CA ALA A 127 17.38 -0.73 -2.16
C ALA A 127 16.03 -0.68 -2.91
N GLY A 128 15.15 -1.66 -2.69
CA GLY A 128 13.83 -1.72 -3.30
C GLY A 128 12.79 -0.82 -2.64
N LEU A 129 11.72 -0.55 -3.35
CA LEU A 129 10.54 0.15 -2.84
C LEU A 129 9.72 -0.79 -1.93
N THR A 130 8.95 -0.20 -1.03
CA THR A 130 7.98 -0.94 -0.22
C THR A 130 6.62 -0.30 -0.38
N LEU A 131 5.69 -1.02 -1.01
CA LEU A 131 4.32 -0.63 -1.23
C LEU A 131 3.41 -1.44 -0.29
N CYS A 132 2.73 -0.73 0.59
CA CYS A 132 1.84 -1.34 1.59
C CYS A 132 0.41 -0.84 1.42
N ASP A 133 -0.51 -1.75 1.14
CA ASP A 133 -1.94 -1.48 1.26
C ASP A 133 -2.34 -1.61 2.73
N ALA A 134 -2.65 -0.49 3.36
CA ALA A 134 -3.09 -0.42 4.76
C ALA A 134 -4.51 0.14 4.89
N THR A 135 -5.33 0.00 3.86
CA THR A 135 -6.66 0.60 3.76
C THR A 135 -7.54 0.33 4.98
N SER A 136 -7.65 -0.92 5.39
CA SER A 136 -8.48 -1.30 6.56
C SER A 136 -7.75 -1.16 7.90
N ALA A 137 -6.46 -0.81 7.89
CA ALA A 137 -5.64 -0.65 9.09
C ALA A 137 -5.41 0.81 9.48
N ALA A 138 -5.19 1.69 8.52
CA ALA A 138 -4.60 3.02 8.72
C ALA A 138 -5.32 3.91 9.76
N PHE A 139 -6.64 3.76 9.92
CA PHE A 139 -7.44 4.51 10.89
C PHE A 139 -8.12 3.61 11.94
N ALA A 140 -7.81 2.31 11.97
CA ALA A 140 -8.47 1.32 12.82
C ALA A 140 -7.54 0.64 13.84
N MET A 141 -6.24 0.85 13.75
CA MET A 141 -5.21 0.21 14.59
C MET A 141 -4.31 1.25 15.25
#